data_24beb824415db7770e2763150c5e92a2
#
_entry.id   24beb824415db7770e2763150c5e92a2
#
_cell.length_a   1.000
_cell.length_b   1.000
_cell.length_c   1.000
_cell.angle_alpha   90.00
_cell.angle_beta   90.00
_cell.angle_gamma   90.00
#
_symmetry.space_group_name_H-M   'P 1'
#
loop_
_entity.id
_entity.type
_entity.pdbx_description
1 polymer ?
#
loop_
_entity_poly.entity_id
_entity_poly.type
_entity_poly.pdbx_seq_one_letter_code
_entity_poly.pdbx_strand_id
1 'polypeptide(L)'
;VEDIVIVSAARTAVGKFGGSLAKTAAPELGSIVIREAIARAGLQADQIGEVIMGQVLTAGSGQNPARQAMMKAGVAKETPALTINAVCGSGLKAVMLAAQAVAWGDSEIVVAGGQENMSASPHVLMGSRDGQRMGNWNMVDSMIVDGLWDVYNQYHMGITAENVAKAHGITRDMQDELALGSQRKAAAAQDAGKFRDEVVDVVIPQKKGDPLVFHSDEFINKKTSAEALAGLRPAFDKAGSVTAGNASGINDGAAAVVVMSAKKAAALGLQPLARIAAFGTSGLDPATMGMGPVPASQKALARAGWKAQDVDLFELNEAFAAQACAVNKALDIDPLRVNVNGGAIAIGHPIGASGCRILVTLLHEMQRRQASKGLAALCIGGGMGVSLALERV
;
A
#
# COMPACT_ATOMS: atom_id res chain seq x y z
N VAL A 1 -14.62 23.61 -6.94
CA VAL A 1 -14.56 22.13 -7.02
C VAL A 1 -15.26 21.62 -5.77
N GLU A 2 -16.17 20.66 -5.92
CA GLU A 2 -16.88 20.05 -4.79
C GLU A 2 -15.90 19.32 -3.88
N ASP A 3 -16.12 19.37 -2.57
CA ASP A 3 -15.28 18.62 -1.61
C ASP A 3 -15.52 17.12 -1.75
N ILE A 4 -14.45 16.38 -1.93
CA ILE A 4 -14.47 14.92 -2.03
C ILE A 4 -14.05 14.32 -0.69
N VAL A 5 -14.82 13.35 -0.23
CA VAL A 5 -14.67 12.74 1.10
C VAL A 5 -14.53 11.23 1.03
N ILE A 6 -13.89 10.68 2.05
CA ILE A 6 -13.82 9.24 2.30
C ILE A 6 -14.77 8.95 3.47
N VAL A 7 -15.73 8.06 3.27
CA VAL A 7 -16.76 7.75 4.28
C VAL A 7 -16.53 6.43 5.00
N SER A 8 -15.73 5.54 4.43
CA SER A 8 -15.36 4.27 5.07
C SER A 8 -14.00 3.78 4.61
N ALA A 9 -13.39 2.92 5.42
CA ALA A 9 -12.08 2.35 5.17
C ALA A 9 -11.96 0.96 5.81
N ALA A 10 -11.38 0.01 5.09
CA ALA A 10 -11.12 -1.33 5.58
C ALA A 10 -9.86 -1.93 4.91
N ARG A 11 -9.15 -2.81 5.63
CA ARG A 11 -8.06 -3.62 5.09
C ARG A 11 -8.11 -5.05 5.63
N THR A 12 -7.54 -6.00 4.91
CA THR A 12 -7.17 -7.27 5.52
C THR A 12 -5.97 -7.08 6.45
N ALA A 13 -5.76 -7.98 7.39
CA ALA A 13 -4.43 -8.17 7.93
C ALA A 13 -3.46 -8.56 6.79
N VAL A 14 -2.18 -8.26 6.96
CA VAL A 14 -1.14 -8.52 5.95
C VAL A 14 -0.49 -9.87 6.21
N GLY A 15 -0.52 -10.74 5.21
CA GLY A 15 0.15 -12.04 5.21
C GLY A 15 1.63 -11.92 4.84
N LYS A 16 2.47 -12.79 5.40
CA LYS A 16 3.87 -12.92 4.99
C LYS A 16 4.00 -13.83 3.77
N PHE A 17 5.12 -13.77 3.09
CA PHE A 17 5.43 -14.63 1.95
C PHE A 17 5.30 -16.13 2.31
N GLY A 18 4.50 -16.85 1.53
CA GLY A 18 4.20 -18.26 1.79
C GLY A 18 3.40 -18.52 3.07
N GLY A 19 2.84 -17.47 3.70
CA GLY A 19 2.07 -17.54 4.95
C GLY A 19 0.59 -17.86 4.76
N SER A 20 -0.22 -17.39 5.70
CA SER A 20 -1.64 -17.76 5.80
C SER A 20 -2.46 -17.37 4.58
N LEU A 21 -2.15 -16.24 3.93
CA LEU A 21 -2.87 -15.75 2.74
C LEU A 21 -2.32 -16.27 1.40
N ALA A 22 -1.23 -17.04 1.39
CA ALA A 22 -0.51 -17.41 0.18
C ALA A 22 -1.37 -18.09 -0.91
N LYS A 23 -2.45 -18.78 -0.51
CA LYS A 23 -3.36 -19.49 -1.43
C LYS A 23 -4.67 -18.76 -1.68
N THR A 24 -4.87 -17.58 -1.12
CA THR A 24 -6.07 -16.76 -1.32
C THR A 24 -5.81 -15.78 -2.47
N ALA A 25 -6.48 -15.96 -3.58
CA ALA A 25 -6.25 -15.12 -4.77
C ALA A 25 -6.46 -13.62 -4.46
N ALA A 26 -5.68 -12.74 -5.09
CA ALA A 26 -5.80 -11.30 -4.87
C ALA A 26 -7.23 -10.77 -5.07
N PRO A 27 -8.02 -11.20 -6.10
CA PRO A 27 -9.42 -10.78 -6.22
C PRO A 27 -10.33 -11.28 -5.09
N GLU A 28 -9.97 -12.33 -4.39
CA GLU A 28 -10.72 -12.78 -3.21
C GLU A 28 -10.44 -11.88 -2.01
N LEU A 29 -9.18 -11.53 -1.77
CA LEU A 29 -8.81 -10.53 -0.76
C LEU A 29 -9.47 -9.19 -1.05
N GLY A 30 -9.43 -8.74 -2.31
CA GLY A 30 -10.11 -7.52 -2.76
C GLY A 30 -11.62 -7.55 -2.52
N SER A 31 -12.27 -8.69 -2.77
CA SER A 31 -13.73 -8.82 -2.56
C SER A 31 -14.12 -8.65 -1.10
N ILE A 32 -13.29 -9.10 -0.18
CA ILE A 32 -13.54 -8.98 1.26
C ILE A 32 -13.50 -7.50 1.68
N VAL A 33 -12.48 -6.76 1.29
CA VAL A 33 -12.35 -5.35 1.67
C VAL A 33 -13.35 -4.44 0.95
N ILE A 34 -13.74 -4.75 -0.28
CA ILE A 34 -14.80 -4.04 -1.01
C ILE A 34 -16.13 -4.20 -0.27
N ARG A 35 -16.52 -5.45 0.05
CA ARG A 35 -17.75 -5.74 0.78
C ARG A 35 -17.76 -5.05 2.14
N GLU A 36 -16.67 -5.14 2.86
CA GLU A 36 -16.55 -4.53 4.19
C GLU A 36 -16.61 -3.01 4.14
N ALA A 37 -15.92 -2.38 3.19
CA ALA A 37 -15.96 -0.93 3.04
C ALA A 37 -17.38 -0.42 2.70
N ILE A 38 -18.12 -1.13 1.84
CA ILE A 38 -19.53 -0.82 1.53
C ILE A 38 -20.40 -0.99 2.78
N ALA A 39 -20.23 -2.10 3.52
CA ALA A 39 -21.00 -2.36 4.73
C ALA A 39 -20.75 -1.34 5.83
N ARG A 40 -19.49 -0.95 6.08
CA ARG A 40 -19.11 0.09 7.05
C ARG A 40 -19.68 1.47 6.69
N ALA A 41 -19.82 1.75 5.40
CA ALA A 41 -20.48 2.97 4.92
C ALA A 41 -22.02 2.90 5.08
N GLY A 42 -22.59 1.78 5.43
CA GLY A 42 -24.05 1.60 5.47
C GLY A 42 -24.71 1.64 4.09
N LEU A 43 -23.94 1.40 3.03
CA LEU A 43 -24.40 1.45 1.65
C LEU A 43 -24.88 0.06 1.17
N GLN A 44 -25.73 0.08 0.13
CA GLN A 44 -26.11 -1.12 -0.60
C GLN A 44 -25.17 -1.28 -1.81
N ALA A 45 -24.98 -2.51 -2.25
CA ALA A 45 -24.07 -2.85 -3.34
C ALA A 45 -24.47 -2.23 -4.70
N ASP A 46 -25.75 -1.98 -4.92
CA ASP A 46 -26.30 -1.34 -6.13
C ASP A 46 -26.14 0.19 -6.17
N GLN A 47 -25.74 0.79 -5.05
CA GLN A 47 -25.43 2.23 -5.00
C GLN A 47 -24.02 2.56 -5.49
N ILE A 48 -23.17 1.54 -5.71
CA ILE A 48 -21.79 1.74 -6.15
C ILE A 48 -21.75 1.98 -7.66
N GLY A 49 -21.25 3.14 -8.05
CA GLY A 49 -21.13 3.55 -9.45
C GLY A 49 -19.88 3.02 -10.15
N GLU A 50 -18.77 2.82 -9.42
CA GLU A 50 -17.53 2.30 -9.99
C GLU A 50 -16.65 1.63 -8.93
N VAL A 51 -15.78 0.68 -9.35
CA VAL A 51 -14.75 0.07 -8.50
C VAL A 51 -13.38 0.21 -9.16
N ILE A 52 -12.41 0.80 -8.47
CA ILE A 52 -11.03 0.98 -8.97
C ILE A 52 -10.05 0.30 -8.00
N MET A 53 -9.40 -0.78 -8.43
CA MET A 53 -8.45 -1.51 -7.60
C MET A 53 -7.07 -1.58 -8.24
N GLY A 54 -6.04 -1.26 -7.43
CA GLY A 54 -4.66 -1.50 -7.80
C GLY A 54 -4.31 -2.99 -7.70
N GLN A 55 -3.60 -3.50 -8.68
CA GLN A 55 -2.92 -4.80 -8.62
C GLN A 55 -1.75 -4.78 -9.61
N VAL A 56 -0.57 -5.19 -9.16
CA VAL A 56 0.68 -5.17 -9.96
C VAL A 56 0.91 -6.52 -10.63
N LEU A 57 0.81 -7.58 -9.86
CA LEU A 57 1.14 -8.94 -10.30
C LEU A 57 -0.12 -9.62 -10.83
N THR A 58 -0.37 -9.43 -12.13
CA THR A 58 -1.61 -9.88 -12.78
C THR A 58 -1.43 -11.09 -13.68
N ALA A 59 -0.20 -11.61 -13.83
CA ALA A 59 0.07 -12.78 -14.66
C ALA A 59 -0.76 -13.99 -14.19
N GLY A 60 -1.58 -14.55 -15.08
CA GLY A 60 -2.44 -15.69 -14.76
C GLY A 60 -3.65 -15.39 -13.87
N SER A 61 -3.89 -14.13 -13.44
CA SER A 61 -5.02 -13.77 -12.59
C SER A 61 -6.38 -13.72 -13.31
N GLY A 62 -6.41 -13.89 -14.62
CA GLY A 62 -7.61 -13.75 -15.43
C GLY A 62 -7.90 -12.30 -15.82
N GLN A 63 -9.05 -12.09 -16.48
CA GLN A 63 -9.42 -10.76 -16.97
C GLN A 63 -9.80 -9.84 -15.80
N ASN A 64 -9.28 -8.62 -15.82
CA ASN A 64 -9.64 -7.51 -14.94
C ASN A 64 -9.86 -7.94 -13.47
N PRO A 65 -8.79 -8.13 -12.70
CA PRO A 65 -8.88 -8.59 -11.30
C PRO A 65 -9.76 -7.70 -10.39
N ALA A 66 -9.84 -6.38 -10.65
CA ALA A 66 -10.76 -5.49 -9.96
C ALA A 66 -12.22 -5.87 -10.22
N ARG A 67 -12.56 -6.20 -11.47
CA ARG A 67 -13.89 -6.67 -11.84
C ARG A 67 -14.23 -7.98 -11.16
N GLN A 68 -13.28 -8.91 -11.08
CA GLN A 68 -13.46 -10.17 -10.36
C GLN A 68 -13.73 -9.93 -8.86
N ALA A 69 -12.96 -9.06 -8.22
CA ALA A 69 -13.14 -8.71 -6.81
C ALA A 69 -14.52 -8.06 -6.58
N MET A 70 -14.90 -7.12 -7.42
CA MET A 70 -16.19 -6.43 -7.36
C MET A 70 -17.38 -7.41 -7.45
N MET A 71 -17.36 -8.31 -8.43
CA MET A 71 -18.42 -9.32 -8.62
C MET A 71 -18.51 -10.28 -7.43
N LYS A 72 -17.34 -10.73 -6.91
CA LYS A 72 -17.27 -11.58 -5.71
C LYS A 72 -17.75 -10.84 -4.45
N ALA A 73 -17.62 -9.52 -4.41
CA ALA A 73 -18.14 -8.68 -3.31
C ALA A 73 -19.67 -8.52 -3.35
N GLY A 74 -20.31 -8.88 -4.46
CA GLY A 74 -21.77 -8.76 -4.63
C GLY A 74 -22.22 -7.40 -5.17
N VAL A 75 -21.30 -6.56 -5.68
CA VAL A 75 -21.64 -5.32 -6.36
C VAL A 75 -22.34 -5.62 -7.69
N ALA A 76 -23.28 -4.78 -8.10
CA ALA A 76 -24.09 -4.98 -9.28
C ALA A 76 -23.25 -5.21 -10.55
N LYS A 77 -23.67 -6.12 -11.41
CA LYS A 77 -22.94 -6.45 -12.66
C LYS A 77 -22.91 -5.29 -13.67
N GLU A 78 -23.80 -4.35 -13.53
CA GLU A 78 -23.89 -3.13 -14.34
C GLU A 78 -22.80 -2.11 -13.96
N THR A 79 -22.25 -2.20 -12.73
CA THR A 79 -21.16 -1.34 -12.23
C THR A 79 -19.86 -1.64 -12.98
N PRO A 80 -19.20 -0.66 -13.61
CA PRO A 80 -17.87 -0.85 -14.21
C PRO A 80 -16.79 -1.05 -13.17
N ALA A 81 -15.66 -1.64 -13.57
CA ALA A 81 -14.48 -1.77 -12.73
C ALA A 81 -13.19 -1.59 -13.51
N LEU A 82 -12.19 -1.00 -12.89
CA LEU A 82 -10.87 -0.72 -13.46
C LEU A 82 -9.77 -1.31 -12.58
N THR A 83 -8.90 -2.14 -13.16
CA THR A 83 -7.64 -2.54 -12.54
C THR A 83 -6.53 -1.61 -13.00
N ILE A 84 -5.78 -1.04 -12.06
CA ILE A 84 -4.66 -0.15 -12.38
C ILE A 84 -3.33 -0.69 -11.87
N ASN A 85 -2.27 -0.35 -12.57
CA ASN A 85 -0.89 -0.62 -12.16
C ASN A 85 -0.06 0.67 -12.21
N ALA A 86 0.30 1.15 -11.03
CA ALA A 86 1.31 2.19 -10.79
C ALA A 86 2.31 1.65 -9.76
N VAL A 87 2.69 0.37 -9.90
CA VAL A 87 3.56 -0.39 -8.98
C VAL A 87 3.12 -0.15 -7.52
N CYS A 88 4.03 0.18 -6.60
CA CYS A 88 3.73 0.39 -5.18
C CYS A 88 2.66 1.48 -4.90
N GLY A 89 2.51 2.43 -5.81
CA GLY A 89 1.53 3.52 -5.70
C GLY A 89 0.11 3.16 -6.12
N SER A 90 -0.14 1.97 -6.68
CA SER A 90 -1.41 1.59 -7.30
C SER A 90 -2.62 1.83 -6.38
N GLY A 91 -2.56 1.36 -5.14
CA GLY A 91 -3.69 1.50 -4.20
C GLY A 91 -4.03 2.95 -3.86
N LEU A 92 -3.03 3.83 -3.69
CA LEU A 92 -3.27 5.25 -3.43
C LEU A 92 -3.69 5.98 -4.72
N LYS A 93 -3.14 5.59 -5.87
CA LYS A 93 -3.54 6.13 -7.17
C LYS A 93 -4.98 5.78 -7.52
N ALA A 94 -5.46 4.60 -7.14
CA ALA A 94 -6.87 4.22 -7.29
C ALA A 94 -7.79 5.19 -6.56
N VAL A 95 -7.45 5.57 -5.32
CA VAL A 95 -8.22 6.56 -4.54
C VAL A 95 -8.20 7.95 -5.19
N MET A 96 -7.05 8.34 -5.76
CA MET A 96 -6.95 9.62 -6.49
C MET A 96 -7.82 9.61 -7.76
N LEU A 97 -7.87 8.50 -8.49
CA LEU A 97 -8.75 8.34 -9.66
C LEU A 97 -10.22 8.36 -9.25
N ALA A 98 -10.58 7.71 -8.15
CA ALA A 98 -11.94 7.77 -7.59
C ALA A 98 -12.36 9.20 -7.26
N ALA A 99 -11.46 9.97 -6.62
CA ALA A 99 -11.73 11.37 -6.34
C ALA A 99 -11.91 12.20 -7.62
N GLN A 100 -11.15 11.91 -8.67
CA GLN A 100 -11.29 12.55 -9.98
C GLN A 100 -12.60 12.16 -10.66
N ALA A 101 -12.99 10.87 -10.65
CA ALA A 101 -14.25 10.39 -11.24
C ALA A 101 -15.46 11.07 -10.56
N VAL A 102 -15.45 11.14 -9.21
CA VAL A 102 -16.51 11.83 -8.46
C VAL A 102 -16.52 13.33 -8.75
N ALA A 103 -15.37 13.99 -8.77
CA ALA A 103 -15.27 15.43 -9.02
C ALA A 103 -15.71 15.81 -10.46
N TRP A 104 -15.51 14.91 -11.41
CA TRP A 104 -15.91 15.09 -12.80
C TRP A 104 -17.40 14.76 -13.03
N GLY A 105 -17.99 13.95 -12.14
CA GLY A 105 -19.38 13.51 -12.24
C GLY A 105 -19.58 12.20 -13.03
N ASP A 106 -18.51 11.47 -13.31
CA ASP A 106 -18.59 10.15 -13.96
C ASP A 106 -19.26 9.13 -13.05
N SER A 107 -19.04 9.25 -11.73
CA SER A 107 -19.60 8.35 -10.73
C SER A 107 -19.88 9.10 -9.44
N GLU A 108 -21.02 8.81 -8.77
CA GLU A 108 -21.34 9.45 -7.50
C GLU A 108 -20.67 8.80 -6.28
N ILE A 109 -20.50 7.47 -6.33
CA ILE A 109 -19.94 6.66 -5.24
C ILE A 109 -18.96 5.66 -5.84
N VAL A 110 -17.69 5.74 -5.45
CA VAL A 110 -16.63 4.88 -5.96
C VAL A 110 -15.98 4.10 -4.81
N VAL A 111 -15.84 2.79 -4.98
CA VAL A 111 -14.97 1.99 -4.11
C VAL A 111 -13.59 1.94 -4.74
N ALA A 112 -12.57 2.37 -3.99
CA ALA A 112 -11.20 2.41 -4.49
C ALA A 112 -10.22 1.79 -3.50
N GLY A 113 -9.19 1.14 -4.03
CA GLY A 113 -8.18 0.53 -3.17
C GLY A 113 -7.14 -0.27 -3.92
N GLY A 114 -6.70 -1.35 -3.33
CA GLY A 114 -5.77 -2.27 -3.96
C GLY A 114 -5.78 -3.65 -3.32
N GLN A 115 -5.33 -4.61 -4.08
CA GLN A 115 -5.23 -6.01 -3.71
C GLN A 115 -3.94 -6.59 -4.29
N GLU A 116 -3.29 -7.49 -3.57
CA GLU A 116 -2.09 -8.16 -4.05
C GLU A 116 -1.93 -9.51 -3.35
N ASN A 117 -1.51 -10.51 -4.09
CA ASN A 117 -0.97 -11.74 -3.54
C ASN A 117 0.38 -12.01 -4.21
N MET A 118 1.45 -11.59 -3.56
CA MET A 118 2.81 -11.76 -4.08
C MET A 118 3.25 -13.23 -3.97
N SER A 119 2.75 -13.94 -2.96
CA SER A 119 3.05 -15.37 -2.74
C SER A 119 2.55 -16.26 -3.87
N ALA A 120 1.46 -15.89 -4.57
CA ALA A 120 0.87 -16.66 -5.66
C ALA A 120 1.34 -16.22 -7.04
N SER A 121 2.28 -15.27 -7.13
CA SER A 121 2.82 -14.80 -8.40
C SER A 121 3.51 -15.95 -9.16
N PRO A 122 3.13 -16.23 -10.42
CA PRO A 122 3.64 -17.38 -11.15
C PRO A 122 5.01 -17.09 -11.75
N HIS A 123 5.74 -18.17 -12.04
CA HIS A 123 6.85 -18.12 -13.00
C HIS A 123 6.29 -18.15 -14.43
N VAL A 124 6.84 -17.35 -15.31
CA VAL A 124 6.42 -17.22 -16.71
C VAL A 124 7.51 -17.71 -17.66
N LEU A 125 7.09 -18.32 -18.76
CA LEU A 125 7.96 -18.82 -19.80
C LEU A 125 7.97 -17.85 -20.97
N MET A 126 8.99 -17.00 -21.03
CA MET A 126 9.16 -16.01 -22.09
C MET A 126 9.48 -16.69 -23.44
N GLY A 127 8.94 -16.13 -24.53
CA GLY A 127 9.17 -16.65 -25.88
C GLY A 127 8.50 -18.01 -26.15
N SER A 128 7.59 -18.49 -25.29
CA SER A 128 6.96 -19.81 -25.44
C SER A 128 6.15 -19.99 -26.73
N ARG A 129 5.64 -18.92 -27.31
CA ARG A 129 4.87 -18.97 -28.57
C ARG A 129 5.73 -19.24 -29.79
N ASP A 130 7.01 -18.83 -29.75
CA ASP A 130 7.98 -19.04 -30.86
C ASP A 130 8.64 -20.39 -30.78
N GLY A 131 8.57 -21.09 -29.63
CA GLY A 131 9.23 -22.36 -29.36
C GLY A 131 10.71 -22.20 -29.09
N GLN A 132 11.37 -23.31 -28.71
CA GLN A 132 12.81 -23.42 -28.44
C GLN A 132 13.45 -24.45 -29.37
N ARG A 133 14.27 -23.98 -30.32
CA ARG A 133 14.90 -24.83 -31.28
C ARG A 133 16.07 -25.65 -30.70
N MET A 134 16.82 -25.05 -29.76
CA MET A 134 18.00 -25.65 -29.13
C MET A 134 18.29 -24.95 -27.78
N GLY A 135 18.86 -25.71 -26.83
CA GLY A 135 19.21 -25.21 -25.50
C GLY A 135 18.09 -25.30 -24.48
N ASN A 136 18.35 -24.80 -23.27
CA ASN A 136 17.41 -24.84 -22.15
C ASN A 136 16.41 -23.70 -22.23
N TRP A 137 15.22 -23.90 -21.69
CA TRP A 137 14.24 -22.86 -21.44
C TRP A 137 14.32 -22.39 -19.99
N ASN A 138 14.43 -21.09 -19.79
CA ASN A 138 14.45 -20.47 -18.46
C ASN A 138 13.08 -19.89 -18.14
N MET A 139 12.55 -20.24 -16.98
CA MET A 139 11.36 -19.58 -16.42
C MET A 139 11.79 -18.33 -15.66
N VAL A 140 10.98 -17.29 -15.74
CA VAL A 140 11.21 -15.99 -15.09
C VAL A 140 10.19 -15.80 -13.97
N ASP A 141 10.66 -15.40 -12.80
CA ASP A 141 9.79 -15.05 -11.67
C ASP A 141 9.08 -13.71 -11.95
N SER A 142 7.76 -13.76 -12.19
CA SER A 142 7.00 -12.55 -12.51
C SER A 142 6.94 -11.57 -11.34
N MET A 143 7.03 -12.04 -10.09
CA MET A 143 7.10 -11.15 -8.91
C MET A 143 8.36 -10.27 -8.97
N ILE A 144 9.49 -10.84 -9.36
CA ILE A 144 10.75 -10.10 -9.49
C ILE A 144 10.67 -9.15 -10.69
N VAL A 145 10.35 -9.68 -11.88
CA VAL A 145 10.44 -8.91 -13.14
C VAL A 145 9.42 -7.77 -13.20
N ASP A 146 8.18 -8.03 -12.77
CA ASP A 146 7.09 -7.05 -12.88
C ASP A 146 6.96 -6.15 -11.64
N GLY A 147 7.46 -6.59 -10.47
CA GLY A 147 7.29 -5.89 -9.22
C GLY A 147 8.54 -5.32 -8.57
N LEU A 148 9.70 -5.98 -8.71
CA LEU A 148 10.89 -5.71 -7.89
C LEU A 148 12.16 -5.43 -8.70
N TRP A 149 12.06 -5.31 -10.01
CA TRP A 149 13.19 -5.09 -10.92
C TRP A 149 13.16 -3.71 -11.55
N ASP A 150 14.29 -3.00 -11.51
CA ASP A 150 14.49 -1.78 -12.27
C ASP A 150 14.85 -2.14 -13.72
N VAL A 151 13.87 -2.00 -14.61
CA VAL A 151 14.02 -2.34 -16.04
C VAL A 151 14.93 -1.38 -16.79
N TYR A 152 15.20 -0.20 -16.25
CA TYR A 152 16.06 0.81 -16.88
C TYR A 152 17.54 0.56 -16.57
N ASN A 153 17.84 0.23 -15.32
CA ASN A 153 19.19 0.02 -14.82
C ASN A 153 19.56 -1.45 -14.66
N GLN A 154 18.60 -2.39 -14.91
CA GLN A 154 18.83 -3.84 -14.89
C GLN A 154 19.33 -4.37 -13.55
N TYR A 155 18.68 -3.95 -12.44
CA TYR A 155 18.98 -4.48 -11.11
C TYR A 155 17.72 -4.50 -10.21
N HIS A 156 17.83 -5.20 -9.09
CA HIS A 156 16.77 -5.28 -8.09
C HIS A 156 16.52 -3.94 -7.40
N MET A 157 15.27 -3.66 -6.99
CA MET A 157 14.90 -2.44 -6.26
C MET A 157 15.76 -2.18 -5.02
N GLY A 158 16.32 -3.20 -4.39
CA GLY A 158 17.26 -3.06 -3.27
C GLY A 158 18.52 -2.24 -3.62
N ILE A 159 18.98 -2.29 -4.88
CA ILE A 159 20.11 -1.46 -5.33
C ILE A 159 19.70 0.01 -5.40
N THR A 160 18.45 0.34 -5.74
CA THR A 160 17.95 1.73 -5.67
C THR A 160 17.99 2.26 -4.24
N ALA A 161 17.75 1.39 -3.24
CA ALA A 161 17.86 1.76 -1.83
C ALA A 161 19.31 2.02 -1.41
N GLU A 162 20.27 1.22 -1.89
CA GLU A 162 21.70 1.48 -1.69
C GLU A 162 22.12 2.81 -2.33
N ASN A 163 21.61 3.11 -3.53
CA ASN A 163 21.87 4.40 -4.20
C ASN A 163 21.36 5.58 -3.35
N VAL A 164 20.16 5.47 -2.79
CA VAL A 164 19.58 6.49 -1.88
C VAL A 164 20.41 6.61 -0.61
N ALA A 165 20.80 5.48 0.01
CA ALA A 165 21.65 5.49 1.20
C ALA A 165 22.96 6.24 0.96
N LYS A 166 23.63 5.94 -0.15
CA LYS A 166 24.88 6.60 -0.55
C LYS A 166 24.69 8.09 -0.85
N ALA A 167 23.68 8.43 -1.65
CA ALA A 167 23.44 9.82 -2.07
C ALA A 167 23.06 10.75 -0.92
N HIS A 168 22.37 10.22 0.10
CA HIS A 168 21.85 11.01 1.23
C HIS A 168 22.61 10.79 2.55
N GLY A 169 23.69 10.00 2.54
CA GLY A 169 24.51 9.71 3.73
C GLY A 169 23.73 8.96 4.82
N ILE A 170 22.87 8.02 4.42
CA ILE A 170 22.11 7.18 5.37
C ILE A 170 22.95 5.95 5.72
N THR A 171 23.38 5.88 6.98
CA THR A 171 24.21 4.78 7.45
C THR A 171 23.40 3.51 7.73
N ARG A 172 24.10 2.38 7.90
CA ARG A 172 23.50 1.12 8.32
C ARG A 172 22.78 1.26 9.66
N ASP A 173 23.41 1.93 10.62
CA ASP A 173 22.85 2.11 11.96
C ASP A 173 21.53 2.91 11.92
N MET A 174 21.47 3.98 11.11
CA MET A 174 20.21 4.74 10.92
C MET A 174 19.09 3.86 10.34
N GLN A 175 19.42 2.98 9.41
CA GLN A 175 18.46 2.06 8.80
C GLN A 175 17.96 1.02 9.81
N ASP A 176 18.87 0.42 10.57
CA ASP A 176 18.52 -0.60 11.56
C ASP A 176 17.73 0.01 12.73
N GLU A 177 18.05 1.25 13.15
CA GLU A 177 17.27 1.98 14.16
C GLU A 177 15.84 2.24 13.73
N LEU A 178 15.65 2.71 12.47
CA LEU A 178 14.30 2.90 11.91
C LEU A 178 13.55 1.57 11.84
N ALA A 179 14.18 0.51 11.36
CA ALA A 179 13.57 -0.82 11.26
C ALA A 179 13.15 -1.37 12.62
N LEU A 180 14.01 -1.26 13.62
CA LEU A 180 13.70 -1.64 15.01
C LEU A 180 12.54 -0.82 15.57
N GLY A 181 12.55 0.49 15.33
CA GLY A 181 11.46 1.39 15.71
C GLY A 181 10.14 1.01 15.07
N SER A 182 10.12 0.70 13.78
CA SER A 182 8.94 0.23 13.05
C SER A 182 8.38 -1.06 13.66
N GLN A 183 9.22 -2.07 13.91
CA GLN A 183 8.81 -3.34 14.53
C GLN A 183 8.24 -3.12 15.94
N ARG A 184 8.88 -2.31 16.78
CA ARG A 184 8.40 -2.00 18.15
C ARG A 184 7.06 -1.27 18.14
N LYS A 185 6.89 -0.27 17.26
CA LYS A 185 5.64 0.47 17.10
C LYS A 185 4.51 -0.46 16.64
N ALA A 186 4.76 -1.30 15.64
CA ALA A 186 3.76 -2.22 15.10
C ALA A 186 3.35 -3.28 16.13
N ALA A 187 4.32 -3.87 16.84
CA ALA A 187 4.04 -4.83 17.89
C ALA A 187 3.20 -4.21 19.02
N ALA A 188 3.57 -3.02 19.49
CA ALA A 188 2.82 -2.31 20.52
C ALA A 188 1.41 -1.93 20.05
N ALA A 189 1.25 -1.50 18.79
CA ALA A 189 -0.05 -1.17 18.22
C ALA A 189 -0.94 -2.41 18.11
N GLN A 190 -0.41 -3.54 17.66
CA GLN A 190 -1.14 -4.80 17.57
C GLN A 190 -1.56 -5.30 18.95
N ASP A 191 -0.66 -5.29 19.94
CA ASP A 191 -0.94 -5.71 21.32
C ASP A 191 -1.99 -4.81 21.99
N ALA A 192 -1.97 -3.53 21.70
CA ALA A 192 -2.97 -2.56 22.17
C ALA A 192 -4.30 -2.60 21.39
N GLY A 193 -4.42 -3.46 20.38
CA GLY A 193 -5.63 -3.62 19.55
C GLY A 193 -5.93 -2.43 18.65
N LYS A 194 -4.93 -1.59 18.33
CA LYS A 194 -5.11 -0.39 17.50
C LYS A 194 -5.53 -0.69 16.05
N PHE A 195 -5.23 -1.88 15.55
CA PHE A 195 -5.63 -2.30 14.21
C PHE A 195 -7.00 -2.94 14.13
N ARG A 196 -7.69 -3.16 15.28
CA ARG A 196 -8.96 -3.88 15.33
C ARG A 196 -10.04 -3.25 14.46
N ASP A 197 -10.13 -1.92 14.48
CA ASP A 197 -11.19 -1.19 13.76
C ASP A 197 -10.92 -1.08 12.26
N GLU A 198 -9.67 -1.25 11.82
CA GLU A 198 -9.29 -1.15 10.41
C GLU A 198 -9.25 -2.52 9.70
N VAL A 199 -8.98 -3.59 10.44
CA VAL A 199 -8.82 -4.95 9.89
C VAL A 199 -10.16 -5.65 9.80
N VAL A 200 -10.39 -6.34 8.67
CA VAL A 200 -11.49 -7.28 8.45
C VAL A 200 -10.97 -8.71 8.46
N ASP A 201 -11.72 -9.60 9.05
CA ASP A 201 -11.36 -11.03 9.11
C ASP A 201 -11.36 -11.67 7.72
N VAL A 202 -10.32 -12.46 7.44
CA VAL A 202 -10.26 -13.35 6.28
C VAL A 202 -10.48 -14.77 6.75
N VAL A 203 -11.61 -15.36 6.37
CA VAL A 203 -11.95 -16.73 6.70
C VAL A 203 -11.36 -17.67 5.65
N ILE A 204 -10.39 -18.49 6.05
CA ILE A 204 -9.63 -19.38 5.17
C ILE A 204 -10.11 -20.83 5.42
N PRO A 205 -10.79 -21.46 4.45
CA PRO A 205 -11.22 -22.86 4.58
C PRO A 205 -10.01 -23.78 4.81
N GLN A 206 -10.16 -24.72 5.72
CA GLN A 206 -9.16 -25.74 6.00
C GLN A 206 -9.58 -27.09 5.40
N LYS A 207 -8.62 -27.93 5.01
CA LYS A 207 -8.93 -29.28 4.52
C LYS A 207 -9.61 -30.16 5.58
N LYS A 208 -9.30 -29.92 6.85
CA LYS A 208 -9.88 -30.59 8.02
C LYS A 208 -9.97 -29.59 9.16
N GLY A 209 -11.05 -29.72 9.98
CA GLY A 209 -11.29 -28.82 11.12
C GLY A 209 -12.00 -27.52 10.73
N ASP A 210 -12.05 -26.60 11.69
CA ASP A 210 -12.68 -25.30 11.51
C ASP A 210 -11.86 -24.37 10.59
N PRO A 211 -12.51 -23.44 9.88
CA PRO A 211 -11.79 -22.44 9.09
C PRO A 211 -10.82 -21.63 9.95
N LEU A 212 -9.68 -21.28 9.38
CA LEU A 212 -8.76 -20.33 10.01
C LEU A 212 -9.31 -18.92 9.84
N VAL A 213 -9.49 -18.20 10.93
CA VAL A 213 -9.81 -16.76 10.90
C VAL A 213 -8.51 -15.98 10.99
N PHE A 214 -8.13 -15.35 9.89
CA PHE A 214 -6.92 -14.54 9.79
C PHE A 214 -7.27 -13.06 10.00
N HIS A 215 -6.78 -12.45 11.10
CA HIS A 215 -7.15 -11.12 11.55
C HIS A 215 -5.97 -10.31 12.16
N SER A 216 -4.75 -10.83 12.08
CA SER A 216 -3.56 -10.18 12.64
C SER A 216 -2.44 -10.11 11.63
N ASP A 217 -1.75 -8.99 11.54
CA ASP A 217 -0.60 -8.79 10.67
C ASP A 217 0.50 -9.80 11.00
N GLU A 218 0.75 -10.73 10.09
CA GLU A 218 1.57 -11.93 10.29
C GLU A 218 3.07 -11.64 10.19
N PHE A 219 3.43 -10.51 9.58
CA PHE A 219 4.83 -10.17 9.32
C PHE A 219 5.51 -9.49 10.50
N ILE A 220 4.77 -8.93 11.46
CA ILE A 220 5.30 -8.27 12.65
C ILE A 220 6.16 -9.23 13.47
N ASN A 221 7.44 -8.88 13.66
CA ASN A 221 8.40 -9.71 14.38
C ASN A 221 8.76 -9.10 15.74
N LYS A 222 8.07 -9.54 16.79
CA LYS A 222 8.28 -9.09 18.17
C LYS A 222 9.66 -9.46 18.76
N LYS A 223 10.42 -10.34 18.09
CA LYS A 223 11.75 -10.77 18.51
C LYS A 223 12.88 -9.94 17.92
N THR A 224 12.55 -8.95 17.08
CA THR A 224 13.57 -8.08 16.47
C THR A 224 14.31 -7.29 17.55
N SER A 225 15.65 -7.35 17.52
CA SER A 225 16.53 -6.60 18.41
C SER A 225 17.62 -5.87 17.61
N ALA A 226 18.29 -4.91 18.24
CA ALA A 226 19.41 -4.19 17.62
C ALA A 226 20.54 -5.14 17.23
N GLU A 227 20.86 -6.10 18.10
CA GLU A 227 21.91 -7.10 17.87
C GLU A 227 21.55 -8.03 16.71
N ALA A 228 20.27 -8.44 16.62
CA ALA A 228 19.80 -9.29 15.53
C ALA A 228 19.89 -8.57 14.18
N LEU A 229 19.50 -7.28 14.13
CA LEU A 229 19.62 -6.47 12.91
C LEU A 229 21.08 -6.25 12.52
N ALA A 230 21.93 -5.85 13.47
CA ALA A 230 23.37 -5.62 13.23
C ALA A 230 24.08 -6.86 12.67
N GLY A 231 23.65 -8.06 13.08
CA GLY A 231 24.20 -9.33 12.61
C GLY A 231 23.80 -9.74 11.19
N LEU A 232 22.84 -9.05 10.55
CA LEU A 232 22.40 -9.39 9.20
C LEU A 232 23.40 -8.93 8.14
N ARG A 233 23.58 -9.77 7.12
CA ARG A 233 24.42 -9.45 5.96
C ARG A 233 23.63 -8.58 4.96
N PRO A 234 24.31 -7.67 4.25
CA PRO A 234 23.71 -6.97 3.12
C PRO A 234 23.09 -7.95 2.11
N ALA A 235 21.90 -7.62 1.61
CA ALA A 235 21.10 -8.54 0.78
C ALA A 235 21.31 -8.34 -0.72
N PHE A 236 21.64 -7.13 -1.16
CA PHE A 236 21.66 -6.75 -2.58
C PHE A 236 23.05 -6.38 -3.09
N ASP A 237 23.84 -5.71 -2.30
CA ASP A 237 25.24 -5.39 -2.56
C ASP A 237 26.09 -5.88 -1.39
N LYS A 238 27.16 -6.64 -1.66
CA LYS A 238 28.04 -7.19 -0.61
C LYS A 238 28.70 -6.11 0.24
N ALA A 239 28.94 -4.94 -0.34
CA ALA A 239 29.50 -3.76 0.32
C ALA A 239 28.42 -2.77 0.80
N GLY A 240 27.14 -3.15 0.65
CA GLY A 240 26.00 -2.30 0.95
C GLY A 240 25.56 -2.32 2.40
N SER A 241 24.43 -1.70 2.66
CA SER A 241 23.85 -1.49 3.98
C SER A 241 22.41 -2.04 4.11
N VAL A 242 21.75 -2.32 3.00
CA VAL A 242 20.37 -2.81 2.96
C VAL A 242 20.34 -4.31 3.25
N THR A 243 19.56 -4.71 4.24
CA THR A 243 19.42 -6.11 4.67
C THR A 243 17.97 -6.57 4.63
N ALA A 244 17.73 -7.86 4.80
CA ALA A 244 16.38 -8.39 4.96
C ALA A 244 15.64 -7.85 6.21
N GLY A 245 16.35 -7.30 7.19
CA GLY A 245 15.77 -6.75 8.42
C GLY A 245 15.43 -5.26 8.33
N ASN A 246 16.02 -4.53 7.38
CA ASN A 246 15.77 -3.10 7.18
C ASN A 246 15.14 -2.79 5.81
N ALA A 247 14.54 -3.80 5.18
CA ALA A 247 13.71 -3.73 3.99
C ALA A 247 12.30 -4.24 4.31
N SER A 248 11.31 -3.81 3.55
CA SER A 248 9.95 -4.37 3.63
C SER A 248 9.92 -5.81 3.11
N GLY A 249 8.90 -6.55 3.53
CA GLY A 249 8.70 -7.94 3.11
C GLY A 249 8.00 -8.08 1.77
N ILE A 250 7.93 -9.32 1.32
CA ILE A 250 7.03 -9.81 0.27
C ILE A 250 5.75 -10.25 0.97
N ASN A 251 4.60 -9.67 0.60
CA ASN A 251 3.41 -9.80 1.40
C ASN A 251 2.13 -9.91 0.55
N ASP A 252 1.06 -10.36 1.21
CA ASP A 252 -0.26 -10.55 0.62
C ASP A 252 -1.28 -9.71 1.41
N GLY A 253 -2.23 -9.07 0.73
CA GLY A 253 -3.25 -8.29 1.42
C GLY A 253 -4.07 -7.40 0.47
N ALA A 254 -5.10 -6.77 1.04
CA ALA A 254 -5.97 -5.85 0.33
C ALA A 254 -6.46 -4.73 1.24
N ALA A 255 -6.83 -3.60 0.65
CA ALA A 255 -7.44 -2.47 1.34
C ALA A 255 -8.38 -1.73 0.40
N ALA A 256 -9.46 -1.16 0.93
CA ALA A 256 -10.42 -0.37 0.17
C ALA A 256 -11.01 0.76 1.01
N VAL A 257 -11.39 1.83 0.32
CA VAL A 257 -12.14 2.97 0.85
C VAL A 257 -13.34 3.27 -0.03
N VAL A 258 -14.36 3.94 0.53
CA VAL A 258 -15.48 4.48 -0.23
C VAL A 258 -15.33 5.98 -0.35
N VAL A 259 -15.37 6.48 -1.59
CA VAL A 259 -15.16 7.87 -1.98
C VAL A 259 -16.44 8.43 -2.61
N MET A 260 -16.84 9.62 -2.19
CA MET A 260 -17.98 10.35 -2.77
C MET A 260 -17.82 11.86 -2.54
N SER A 261 -18.75 12.66 -3.06
CA SER A 261 -18.77 14.08 -2.72
C SER A 261 -19.32 14.33 -1.31
N ALA A 262 -18.91 15.40 -0.66
CA ALA A 262 -19.45 15.80 0.65
C ALA A 262 -20.97 16.01 0.59
N LYS A 263 -21.48 16.55 -0.52
CA LYS A 263 -22.91 16.72 -0.79
C LYS A 263 -23.65 15.37 -0.82
N LYS A 264 -23.08 14.37 -1.50
CA LYS A 264 -23.65 13.02 -1.56
C LYS A 264 -23.64 12.36 -0.20
N ALA A 265 -22.54 12.47 0.56
CA ALA A 265 -22.44 11.96 1.93
C ALA A 265 -23.53 12.58 2.82
N ALA A 266 -23.69 13.91 2.79
CA ALA A 266 -24.72 14.59 3.56
C ALA A 266 -26.13 14.16 3.16
N ALA A 267 -26.42 13.99 1.86
CA ALA A 267 -27.72 13.52 1.38
C ALA A 267 -28.06 12.09 1.84
N LEU A 268 -27.04 11.27 2.07
CA LEU A 268 -27.20 9.90 2.61
C LEU A 268 -27.10 9.83 4.14
N GLY A 269 -26.89 10.97 4.83
CA GLY A 269 -26.73 11.01 6.28
C GLY A 269 -25.43 10.39 6.78
N LEU A 270 -24.42 10.27 5.93
CA LEU A 270 -23.13 9.66 6.26
C LEU A 270 -22.17 10.68 6.87
N GLN A 271 -21.39 10.23 7.84
CA GLN A 271 -20.32 11.04 8.45
C GLN A 271 -18.98 10.69 7.77
N PRO A 272 -18.33 11.65 7.09
CA PRO A 272 -17.04 11.39 6.48
C PRO A 272 -15.94 11.13 7.52
N LEU A 273 -15.00 10.25 7.20
CA LEU A 273 -13.77 10.05 7.98
C LEU A 273 -12.79 11.20 7.73
N ALA A 274 -12.67 11.64 6.48
CA ALA A 274 -11.82 12.75 6.10
C ALA A 274 -12.21 13.31 4.72
N ARG A 275 -11.86 14.57 4.48
CA ARG A 275 -11.85 15.21 3.16
C ARG A 275 -10.49 14.97 2.50
N ILE A 276 -10.48 14.72 1.21
CA ILE A 276 -9.27 14.72 0.39
C ILE A 276 -8.91 16.18 0.10
N ALA A 277 -7.90 16.70 0.81
CA ALA A 277 -7.50 18.10 0.67
C ALA A 277 -6.73 18.34 -0.64
N ALA A 278 -5.81 17.44 -0.96
CA ALA A 278 -5.04 17.48 -2.21
C ALA A 278 -4.30 16.16 -2.44
N PHE A 279 -3.75 16.01 -3.64
CA PHE A 279 -2.84 14.91 -3.97
C PHE A 279 -1.76 15.37 -4.96
N GLY A 280 -0.66 14.62 -5.00
CA GLY A 280 0.48 14.85 -5.88
C GLY A 280 1.05 13.56 -6.44
N THR A 281 1.54 13.65 -7.68
CA THR A 281 2.37 12.62 -8.31
C THR A 281 3.64 13.25 -8.82
N SER A 282 4.72 12.48 -8.85
CA SER A 282 6.03 12.93 -9.34
C SER A 282 6.71 11.86 -10.16
N GLY A 283 7.61 12.29 -11.03
CA GLY A 283 8.61 11.44 -11.66
C GLY A 283 10.01 11.92 -11.27
N LEU A 284 10.97 11.01 -11.20
CA LEU A 284 12.38 11.27 -10.92
C LEU A 284 13.23 10.13 -11.50
N ASP A 285 14.55 10.22 -11.32
CA ASP A 285 15.47 9.18 -11.77
C ASP A 285 15.13 7.82 -11.14
N PRO A 286 14.88 6.76 -11.94
CA PRO A 286 14.65 5.42 -11.47
C PRO A 286 15.69 4.90 -10.49
N ALA A 287 16.95 5.26 -10.68
CA ALA A 287 18.07 4.85 -9.83
C ALA A 287 17.91 5.28 -8.36
N THR A 288 17.12 6.32 -8.10
CA THR A 288 16.81 6.84 -6.76
C THR A 288 15.29 6.92 -6.50
N MET A 289 14.54 5.96 -7.03
CA MET A 289 13.07 5.93 -6.94
C MET A 289 12.54 6.13 -5.52
N GLY A 290 13.31 5.72 -4.51
CA GLY A 290 12.96 5.87 -3.09
C GLY A 290 12.69 7.31 -2.67
N MET A 291 13.21 8.30 -3.38
CA MET A 291 12.97 9.73 -3.11
C MET A 291 11.66 10.26 -3.70
N GLY A 292 10.89 9.45 -4.44
CA GLY A 292 9.61 9.83 -5.05
C GLY A 292 8.59 10.48 -4.11
N PRO A 293 8.46 10.06 -2.83
CA PRO A 293 7.57 10.71 -1.88
C PRO A 293 7.86 12.19 -1.66
N VAL A 294 9.10 12.64 -1.76
CA VAL A 294 9.48 14.03 -1.50
C VAL A 294 8.80 15.00 -2.47
N PRO A 295 9.08 14.95 -3.79
CA PRO A 295 8.41 15.85 -4.73
C PRO A 295 6.91 15.62 -4.83
N ALA A 296 6.41 14.40 -4.62
CA ALA A 296 4.97 14.14 -4.60
C ALA A 296 4.29 14.81 -3.39
N SER A 297 4.87 14.71 -2.20
CA SER A 297 4.36 15.35 -0.98
C SER A 297 4.44 16.88 -1.05
N GLN A 298 5.56 17.43 -1.52
CA GLN A 298 5.70 18.87 -1.73
C GLN A 298 4.60 19.40 -2.66
N LYS A 299 4.28 18.68 -3.74
CA LYS A 299 3.21 19.04 -4.65
C LYS A 299 1.82 18.96 -3.99
N ALA A 300 1.55 17.90 -3.21
CA ALA A 300 0.29 17.76 -2.49
C ALA A 300 0.12 18.85 -1.43
N LEU A 301 1.15 19.11 -0.63
CA LEU A 301 1.15 20.15 0.39
C LEU A 301 0.96 21.56 -0.20
N ALA A 302 1.67 21.88 -1.29
CA ALA A 302 1.51 23.17 -1.97
C ALA A 302 0.06 23.38 -2.48
N ARG A 303 -0.57 22.33 -3.02
CA ARG A 303 -1.96 22.37 -3.47
C ARG A 303 -2.96 22.51 -2.33
N ALA A 304 -2.66 21.93 -1.17
CA ALA A 304 -3.47 22.06 0.04
C ALA A 304 -3.23 23.41 0.74
N GLY A 305 -2.20 24.17 0.37
CA GLY A 305 -1.78 25.39 1.07
C GLY A 305 -1.13 25.10 2.43
N TRP A 306 -0.52 23.93 2.61
CA TRP A 306 0.10 23.48 3.85
C TRP A 306 1.61 23.40 3.75
N LYS A 307 2.26 23.55 4.91
CA LYS A 307 3.66 23.15 5.11
C LYS A 307 3.70 21.74 5.72
N ALA A 308 4.83 21.05 5.63
CA ALA A 308 4.99 19.74 6.25
C ALA A 308 4.78 19.77 7.78
N GLN A 309 5.19 20.87 8.42
CA GLN A 309 5.03 21.11 9.86
C GLN A 309 3.55 21.24 10.30
N ASP A 310 2.64 21.59 9.38
CA ASP A 310 1.19 21.69 9.65
C ASP A 310 0.49 20.34 9.71
N VAL A 311 1.17 19.26 9.27
CA VAL A 311 0.60 17.91 9.21
C VAL A 311 0.82 17.21 10.54
N ASP A 312 -0.27 16.69 11.12
CA ASP A 312 -0.25 16.01 12.41
C ASP A 312 0.30 14.59 12.33
N LEU A 313 -0.04 13.86 11.25
CA LEU A 313 0.30 12.46 11.06
C LEU A 313 0.74 12.17 9.63
N PHE A 314 1.79 11.37 9.52
CA PHE A 314 2.30 10.88 8.24
C PHE A 314 2.28 9.35 8.21
N GLU A 315 1.78 8.79 7.11
CA GLU A 315 1.99 7.39 6.73
C GLU A 315 2.85 7.37 5.47
N LEU A 316 4.14 7.17 5.64
CA LEU A 316 5.14 7.09 4.57
C LEU A 316 5.57 5.65 4.41
N ASN A 317 5.34 5.06 3.24
CA ASN A 317 5.63 3.65 3.03
C ASN A 317 7.13 3.37 3.18
N GLU A 318 7.46 2.42 4.04
CA GLU A 318 8.83 1.97 4.31
C GLU A 318 9.19 0.82 3.36
N ALA A 319 9.37 1.12 2.06
CA ALA A 319 9.85 0.09 1.13
C ALA A 319 11.25 -0.40 1.55
N PHE A 320 12.10 0.54 1.98
CA PHE A 320 13.42 0.31 2.57
C PHE A 320 13.66 1.35 3.67
N ALA A 321 14.34 0.98 4.74
CA ALA A 321 14.72 1.93 5.79
C ALA A 321 15.62 3.04 5.26
N ALA A 322 16.53 2.74 4.34
CA ALA A 322 17.36 3.74 3.67
C ALA A 322 16.55 4.85 3.03
N GLN A 323 15.52 4.47 2.28
CA GLN A 323 14.59 5.39 1.63
C GLN A 323 13.75 6.17 2.66
N ALA A 324 13.23 5.49 3.69
CA ALA A 324 12.38 6.13 4.69
C ALA A 324 13.16 7.20 5.49
N CYS A 325 14.40 6.90 5.91
CA CYS A 325 15.29 7.86 6.56
C CYS A 325 15.55 9.10 5.68
N ALA A 326 15.86 8.87 4.39
CA ALA A 326 16.15 9.93 3.45
C ALA A 326 14.94 10.84 3.18
N VAL A 327 13.75 10.25 3.04
CA VAL A 327 12.49 10.98 2.84
C VAL A 327 12.14 11.82 4.07
N ASN A 328 12.21 11.25 5.28
CA ASN A 328 11.93 11.98 6.53
C ASN A 328 12.86 13.20 6.68
N LYS A 329 14.16 13.01 6.40
CA LYS A 329 15.15 14.09 6.42
C LYS A 329 14.87 15.16 5.37
N ALA A 330 14.54 14.76 4.13
CA ALA A 330 14.30 15.70 3.04
C ALA A 330 13.01 16.51 3.17
N LEU A 331 12.00 15.96 3.84
CA LEU A 331 10.73 16.65 4.15
C LEU A 331 10.80 17.47 5.46
N ASP A 332 11.88 17.36 6.22
CA ASP A 332 12.07 18.02 7.52
C ASP A 332 10.88 17.80 8.47
N ILE A 333 10.53 16.53 8.67
CA ILE A 333 9.39 16.13 9.49
C ILE A 333 9.83 15.44 10.77
N ASP A 334 9.04 15.64 11.84
CA ASP A 334 9.26 14.99 13.12
C ASP A 334 8.99 13.47 13.02
N PRO A 335 9.99 12.61 13.25
CA PRO A 335 9.82 11.16 13.20
C PRO A 335 8.75 10.60 14.15
N LEU A 336 8.39 11.35 15.20
CA LEU A 336 7.33 10.96 16.14
C LEU A 336 5.92 11.07 15.54
N ARG A 337 5.78 11.78 14.42
CA ARG A 337 4.52 11.89 13.66
C ARG A 337 4.45 10.90 12.50
N VAL A 338 5.53 10.15 12.23
CA VAL A 338 5.63 9.25 11.08
C VAL A 338 5.40 7.81 11.51
N ASN A 339 4.52 7.12 10.78
CA ASN A 339 4.25 5.68 10.96
C ASN A 339 4.15 5.33 12.46
N VAL A 340 3.24 6.03 13.14
CA VAL A 340 3.14 5.99 14.60
C VAL A 340 2.72 4.63 15.16
N ASN A 341 2.19 3.77 14.29
CA ASN A 341 1.84 2.38 14.57
C ASN A 341 2.74 1.36 13.83
N GLY A 342 3.95 1.80 13.41
CA GLY A 342 4.84 1.02 12.57
C GLY A 342 4.50 1.13 11.08
N GLY A 343 5.46 0.81 10.22
CA GLY A 343 5.33 0.90 8.77
C GLY A 343 5.55 -0.44 8.07
N ALA A 344 5.84 -0.40 6.78
CA ALA A 344 5.89 -1.58 5.93
C ALA A 344 7.04 -2.57 6.26
N ILE A 345 8.10 -2.12 6.90
CA ILE A 345 9.18 -3.01 7.38
C ILE A 345 8.63 -4.00 8.42
N ALA A 346 7.65 -3.58 9.22
CA ALA A 346 7.03 -4.41 10.24
C ALA A 346 5.71 -5.04 9.78
N ILE A 347 4.82 -4.24 9.16
CA ILE A 347 3.47 -4.69 8.79
C ILE A 347 3.49 -5.46 7.47
N GLY A 348 4.35 -5.04 6.52
CA GLY A 348 4.45 -5.64 5.20
C GLY A 348 4.07 -4.70 4.05
N HIS A 349 4.44 -5.13 2.83
CA HIS A 349 4.30 -4.34 1.60
C HIS A 349 3.66 -5.13 0.45
N PRO A 350 2.35 -5.48 0.53
CA PRO A 350 1.63 -6.03 -0.63
C PRO A 350 1.50 -4.93 -1.70
N ILE A 351 2.39 -4.93 -2.70
CA ILE A 351 2.71 -3.77 -3.54
C ILE A 351 1.49 -3.05 -4.13
N GLY A 352 0.57 -3.76 -4.75
CA GLY A 352 -0.64 -3.15 -5.35
C GLY A 352 -1.66 -2.63 -4.31
N ALA A 353 -1.64 -3.18 -3.10
CA ALA A 353 -2.53 -2.78 -2.01
C ALA A 353 -1.96 -1.69 -1.10
N SER A 354 -0.64 -1.57 -1.01
CA SER A 354 0.06 -0.79 0.01
C SER A 354 -0.38 0.67 0.09
N GLY A 355 -0.63 1.31 -1.03
CA GLY A 355 -1.05 2.71 -1.04
C GLY A 355 -2.39 2.94 -0.33
N CYS A 356 -3.36 2.04 -0.50
CA CYS A 356 -4.61 2.09 0.24
C CYS A 356 -4.44 1.58 1.67
N ARG A 357 -3.57 0.57 1.91
CA ARG A 357 -3.29 0.04 3.24
C ARG A 357 -2.80 1.14 4.19
N ILE A 358 -1.80 1.94 3.78
CA ILE A 358 -1.30 3.04 4.61
C ILE A 358 -2.36 4.13 4.79
N LEU A 359 -3.17 4.40 3.78
CA LEU A 359 -4.28 5.36 3.86
C LEU A 359 -5.34 4.92 4.89
N VAL A 360 -5.71 3.64 4.92
CA VAL A 360 -6.65 3.09 5.91
C VAL A 360 -6.10 3.27 7.32
N THR A 361 -4.84 2.93 7.56
CA THR A 361 -4.20 3.13 8.87
C THR A 361 -4.16 4.61 9.27
N LEU A 362 -3.82 5.50 8.33
CA LEU A 362 -3.83 6.95 8.58
C LEU A 362 -5.21 7.46 8.99
N LEU A 363 -6.26 7.08 8.25
CA LEU A 363 -7.63 7.48 8.53
C LEU A 363 -8.07 7.07 9.95
N HIS A 364 -7.84 5.80 10.32
CA HIS A 364 -8.21 5.30 11.64
C HIS A 364 -7.40 5.97 12.76
N GLU A 365 -6.10 6.23 12.54
CA GLU A 365 -5.28 6.91 13.55
C GLU A 365 -5.64 8.40 13.68
N MET A 366 -5.99 9.08 12.58
CA MET A 366 -6.52 10.44 12.62
C MET A 366 -7.80 10.51 13.46
N GLN A 367 -8.73 9.57 13.29
CA GLN A 367 -9.94 9.51 14.12
C GLN A 367 -9.61 9.27 15.59
N ARG A 368 -8.73 8.33 15.90
CA ARG A 368 -8.34 7.96 17.26
C ARG A 368 -7.69 9.11 18.02
N ARG A 369 -6.83 9.86 17.36
CA ARG A 369 -6.10 11.01 17.95
C ARG A 369 -6.82 12.35 17.80
N GLN A 370 -7.93 12.39 17.07
CA GLN A 370 -8.58 13.63 16.67
C GLN A 370 -7.64 14.56 15.89
N ALA A 371 -6.71 13.96 15.13
CA ALA A 371 -5.76 14.68 14.30
C ALA A 371 -6.48 15.37 13.14
N SER A 372 -6.11 16.61 12.85
CA SER A 372 -6.78 17.43 11.83
C SER A 372 -6.25 17.16 10.43
N LYS A 373 -4.93 16.97 10.29
CA LYS A 373 -4.27 16.86 9.00
C LYS A 373 -3.41 15.59 8.93
N GLY A 374 -3.55 14.85 7.85
CA GLY A 374 -2.78 13.65 7.58
C GLY A 374 -2.20 13.64 6.16
N LEU A 375 -1.10 12.93 5.96
CA LEU A 375 -0.49 12.75 4.64
C LEU A 375 0.00 11.31 4.48
N ALA A 376 -0.45 10.65 3.41
CA ALA A 376 0.04 9.35 2.97
C ALA A 376 0.91 9.50 1.72
N ALA A 377 2.08 8.83 1.66
CA ALA A 377 2.92 8.85 0.47
C ALA A 377 3.73 7.56 0.30
N LEU A 378 4.03 7.24 -0.98
CA LEU A 378 4.83 6.08 -1.37
C LEU A 378 5.82 6.46 -2.47
N CYS A 379 6.99 5.82 -2.42
CA CYS A 379 7.86 5.68 -3.58
C CYS A 379 7.29 4.60 -4.52
N ILE A 380 7.64 4.71 -5.78
CA ILE A 380 7.13 3.85 -6.84
C ILE A 380 8.32 3.40 -7.70
N GLY A 381 8.45 2.10 -7.92
CA GLY A 381 9.43 1.54 -8.84
C GLY A 381 9.34 2.19 -10.23
N GLY A 382 10.49 2.38 -10.88
CA GLY A 382 10.56 3.12 -12.14
C GLY A 382 10.75 4.63 -11.99
N GLY A 383 10.98 5.13 -10.75
CA GLY A 383 11.29 6.53 -10.50
C GLY A 383 10.06 7.42 -10.42
N MET A 384 9.13 7.09 -9.55
CA MET A 384 7.91 7.86 -9.35
C MET A 384 7.58 8.00 -7.86
N GLY A 385 6.63 8.89 -7.54
CA GLY A 385 6.07 9.06 -6.21
C GLY A 385 4.59 9.47 -6.26
N VAL A 386 3.88 9.12 -5.22
CA VAL A 386 2.47 9.46 -5.02
C VAL A 386 2.24 9.93 -3.59
N SER A 387 1.42 10.95 -3.40
CA SER A 387 1.06 11.49 -2.09
C SER A 387 -0.38 11.98 -2.08
N LEU A 388 -1.06 11.81 -0.94
CA LEU A 388 -2.44 12.24 -0.72
C LEU A 388 -2.55 12.88 0.66
N ALA A 389 -3.05 14.11 0.70
CA ALA A 389 -3.27 14.91 1.89
C ALA A 389 -4.74 14.85 2.31
N LEU A 390 -4.98 14.60 3.59
CA LEU A 390 -6.29 14.46 4.19
C LEU A 390 -6.52 15.52 5.24
N GLU A 391 -7.76 15.96 5.37
CA GLU A 391 -8.23 16.82 6.44
C GLU A 391 -9.44 16.18 7.11
N ARG A 392 -9.41 16.08 8.44
CA ARG A 392 -10.56 15.60 9.21
C ARG A 392 -11.73 16.60 9.10
N VAL A 393 -12.93 16.08 8.92
CA VAL A 393 -14.17 16.87 8.80
C VAL A 393 -14.89 16.95 10.16
#